data_6fcbe7549eb7efee5de8af612629885f
#
_entry.id   6fcbe7549eb7efee5de8af612629885f
#
_cell.length_a   1.000
_cell.length_b   1.000
_cell.length_c   1.000
_cell.angle_alpha   90.00
_cell.angle_beta   90.00
_cell.angle_gamma   90.00
#
_symmetry.space_group_name_H-M   'P 1'
#
loop_
_entity.id
_entity.type
_entity.pdbx_description
1 polymer ?
#
loop_
_entity_poly.entity_id
_entity_poly.type
_entity_poly.pdbx_seq_one_letter_code
_entity_poly.pdbx_strand_id
1 'polypeptide(L)'
;MDAERFARELPELFDDFPRSELPRDRRFAGILDRVDGLACANNLALLNLAASLVDPGECYVEIGSYRGASLVAAMLGNEGTQFVAIDSFALAGGSRELLEANLRSFGLEPPEILEGDVFELLAGGALDGRRIGACYWDLLHTHEPQLAGLRALEPHLAPGALVIVDDADWPGVVSALADYFSTQPRARHLVTIEGDRRGRPWWWEGMVALAWD
;
A
#
# COMPACT_ATOMS: atom_id res chain seq x y z
N MET A 1 -5.31 -14.52 -0.21
CA MET A 1 -5.50 -13.36 0.71
C MET A 1 -6.91 -13.38 1.27
N ASP A 2 -7.08 -13.11 2.56
CA ASP A 2 -8.41 -12.97 3.22
C ASP A 2 -8.64 -11.48 3.59
N ALA A 3 -9.19 -10.73 2.64
CA ALA A 3 -9.46 -9.30 2.82
C ALA A 3 -10.51 -9.02 3.92
N GLU A 4 -11.41 -9.96 4.21
CA GLU A 4 -12.35 -9.84 5.34
C GLU A 4 -11.64 -9.97 6.69
N ARG A 5 -10.64 -10.81 6.76
CA ARG A 5 -9.80 -10.93 7.94
C ARG A 5 -9.04 -9.64 8.20
N PHE A 6 -8.51 -9.02 7.15
CA PHE A 6 -7.88 -7.70 7.27
C PHE A 6 -8.84 -6.68 7.89
N ALA A 7 -10.07 -6.55 7.37
CA ALA A 7 -11.04 -5.59 7.88
C ALA A 7 -11.42 -5.86 9.35
N ARG A 8 -11.44 -7.12 9.78
CA ARG A 8 -11.71 -7.49 11.18
C ARG A 8 -10.53 -7.18 12.11
N GLU A 9 -9.31 -7.47 11.69
CA GLU A 9 -8.11 -7.35 12.53
C GLU A 9 -7.53 -5.94 12.57
N LEU A 10 -7.79 -5.11 11.55
CA LEU A 10 -7.28 -3.75 11.47
C LEU A 10 -7.60 -2.91 12.71
N PRO A 11 -8.83 -2.87 13.26
CA PRO A 11 -9.11 -2.11 14.48
C PRO A 11 -8.32 -2.60 15.70
N GLU A 12 -7.91 -3.87 15.74
CA GLU A 12 -7.19 -4.45 16.88
C GLU A 12 -5.75 -3.91 17.01
N LEU A 13 -5.22 -3.31 15.95
CA LEU A 13 -3.91 -2.65 15.97
C LEU A 13 -3.89 -1.39 16.85
N PHE A 14 -5.05 -0.88 17.25
CA PHE A 14 -5.22 0.42 17.90
C PHE A 14 -6.03 0.30 19.19
N ASP A 15 -5.88 1.29 20.08
CA ASP A 15 -6.70 1.38 21.29
C ASP A 15 -8.09 1.95 21.02
N ASP A 16 -8.20 2.89 20.07
CA ASP A 16 -9.46 3.51 19.61
C ASP A 16 -9.38 3.76 18.10
N PHE A 17 -9.68 2.74 17.29
CA PHE A 17 -9.69 2.87 15.83
C PHE A 17 -10.90 3.67 15.34
N PRO A 18 -10.74 4.61 14.42
CA PRO A 18 -9.50 5.11 13.79
C PRO A 18 -8.94 6.37 14.48
N ARG A 19 -9.22 6.61 15.78
CA ARG A 19 -8.89 7.84 16.49
C ARG A 19 -7.55 7.81 17.22
N SER A 20 -6.90 6.66 17.32
CA SER A 20 -5.58 6.55 17.93
C SER A 20 -4.54 7.30 17.10
N GLU A 21 -3.72 8.11 17.76
CA GLU A 21 -2.62 8.83 17.14
C GLU A 21 -1.48 7.90 16.71
N LEU A 22 -1.36 6.76 17.37
CA LEU A 22 -0.33 5.76 17.13
C LEU A 22 -0.89 4.34 17.27
N PRO A 23 -0.35 3.36 16.53
CA PRO A 23 -0.69 1.97 16.73
C PRO A 23 -0.15 1.47 18.09
N ARG A 24 -0.69 0.35 18.59
CA ARG A 24 -0.21 -0.31 19.82
C ARG A 24 1.25 -0.70 19.71
N ASP A 25 1.65 -1.22 18.56
CA ASP A 25 3.04 -1.57 18.29
C ASP A 25 3.84 -0.32 17.88
N ARG A 26 4.69 0.13 18.79
CA ARG A 26 5.50 1.34 18.64
C ARG A 26 6.67 1.19 17.68
N ARG A 27 6.99 -0.02 17.22
CA ARG A 27 8.05 -0.24 16.22
C ARG A 27 7.82 0.56 14.94
N PHE A 28 6.55 0.79 14.56
CA PHE A 28 6.21 1.53 13.35
C PHE A 28 6.55 3.03 13.45
N ALA A 29 6.39 3.65 14.62
CA ALA A 29 6.89 5.01 14.84
C ALA A 29 8.43 5.05 14.73
N GLY A 30 9.13 4.04 15.27
CA GLY A 30 10.58 3.93 15.19
C GLY A 30 11.13 3.75 13.76
N ILE A 31 10.32 3.34 12.78
CA ILE A 31 10.72 3.33 11.36
C ILE A 31 10.89 4.78 10.88
N LEU A 32 9.94 5.66 11.21
CA LEU A 32 9.94 7.06 10.78
C LEU A 32 11.05 7.88 11.44
N ASP A 33 11.57 7.44 12.58
CA ASP A 33 12.75 8.05 13.21
C ASP A 33 14.04 7.79 12.40
N ARG A 34 14.04 6.80 11.50
CA ARG A 34 15.22 6.33 10.77
C ARG A 34 15.10 6.48 9.25
N VAL A 35 13.87 6.40 8.73
CA VAL A 35 13.57 6.55 7.30
C VAL A 35 12.70 7.79 7.14
N ASP A 36 13.26 8.79 6.49
CA ASP A 36 12.52 10.00 6.12
C ASP A 36 11.57 9.66 4.97
N GLY A 37 10.30 9.43 5.29
CA GLY A 37 9.25 8.98 4.38
C GLY A 37 7.99 9.84 4.47
N LEU A 38 7.14 9.73 3.46
CA LEU A 38 5.85 10.42 3.38
C LEU A 38 4.75 9.48 3.91
N ALA A 39 4.80 9.16 5.20
CA ALA A 39 3.88 8.23 5.84
C ALA A 39 3.70 8.54 7.32
N CYS A 40 2.71 7.93 7.96
CA CYS A 40 2.54 7.95 9.41
C CYS A 40 2.57 6.54 10.00
N ALA A 41 2.78 6.43 11.31
CA ALA A 41 2.92 5.14 11.98
C ALA A 41 1.67 4.24 11.83
N ASN A 42 0.48 4.85 11.73
CA ASN A 42 -0.77 4.11 11.56
C ASN A 42 -0.86 3.45 10.19
N ASN A 43 -0.46 4.18 9.11
CA ASN A 43 -0.38 3.61 7.76
C ASN A 43 0.60 2.44 7.74
N LEU A 44 1.77 2.59 8.38
CA LEU A 44 2.78 1.54 8.45
C LEU A 44 2.27 0.26 9.13
N ALA A 45 1.54 0.40 10.24
CA ALA A 45 0.94 -0.74 10.95
C ALA A 45 -0.12 -1.45 10.10
N LEU A 46 -0.95 -0.69 9.38
CA LEU A 46 -1.95 -1.21 8.47
C LEU A 46 -1.31 -2.01 7.33
N LEU A 47 -0.25 -1.49 6.71
CA LEU A 47 0.46 -2.16 5.62
C LEU A 47 1.17 -3.44 6.09
N ASN A 48 1.72 -3.45 7.31
CA ASN A 48 2.28 -4.66 7.90
C ASN A 48 1.22 -5.75 8.08
N LEU A 49 0.03 -5.40 8.58
CA LEU A 49 -1.08 -6.35 8.68
C LEU A 49 -1.46 -6.88 7.29
N ALA A 50 -1.61 -6.02 6.29
CA ALA A 50 -1.94 -6.43 4.94
C ALA A 50 -0.93 -7.46 4.39
N ALA A 51 0.37 -7.20 4.54
CA ALA A 51 1.42 -8.11 4.12
C ALA A 51 1.40 -9.46 4.86
N SER A 52 1.05 -9.45 6.16
CA SER A 52 0.96 -10.67 6.99
C SER A 52 -0.14 -11.63 6.58
N LEU A 53 -1.14 -11.15 5.83
CA LEU A 53 -2.32 -11.91 5.41
C LEU A 53 -2.23 -12.40 3.96
N VAL A 54 -1.13 -12.16 3.27
CA VAL A 54 -0.89 -12.66 1.90
C VAL A 54 -0.74 -14.18 1.93
N ASP A 55 -1.49 -14.88 1.10
CA ASP A 55 -1.46 -16.35 1.05
C ASP A 55 -0.18 -16.88 0.37
N PRO A 56 0.25 -18.10 0.71
CA PRO A 56 1.36 -18.74 0.02
C PRO A 56 1.13 -18.82 -1.49
N GLY A 57 2.14 -18.39 -2.27
CA GLY A 57 2.05 -18.33 -3.73
C GLY A 57 1.43 -17.06 -4.29
N GLU A 58 1.09 -16.12 -3.43
CA GLU A 58 0.73 -14.75 -3.78
C GLU A 58 1.85 -13.79 -3.37
N CYS A 59 1.80 -12.55 -3.86
CA CYS A 59 2.76 -11.51 -3.50
C CYS A 59 2.08 -10.25 -2.95
N TYR A 60 2.85 -9.51 -2.17
CA TYR A 60 2.56 -8.12 -1.83
C TYR A 60 3.25 -7.22 -2.87
N VAL A 61 2.50 -6.32 -3.46
CA VAL A 61 3.02 -5.34 -4.42
C VAL A 61 2.87 -3.94 -3.85
N GLU A 62 3.95 -3.17 -3.86
CA GLU A 62 3.94 -1.76 -3.48
C GLU A 62 4.25 -0.90 -4.69
N ILE A 63 3.41 0.08 -4.96
CA ILE A 63 3.56 1.05 -6.05
C ILE A 63 3.70 2.44 -5.46
N GLY A 64 4.86 3.06 -5.67
CA GLY A 64 5.25 4.30 -5.01
C GLY A 64 6.01 4.06 -3.70
N SER A 65 7.18 3.42 -3.77
CA SER A 65 7.93 3.05 -2.55
C SER A 65 8.85 4.16 -2.03
N TYR A 66 9.18 5.14 -2.86
CA TYR A 66 10.03 6.30 -2.52
C TYR A 66 11.32 5.90 -1.80
N ARG A 67 11.41 6.16 -0.48
CA ARG A 67 12.56 5.80 0.39
C ARG A 67 12.34 4.52 1.18
N GLY A 68 11.20 3.86 1.02
CA GLY A 68 10.90 2.53 1.54
C GLY A 68 10.37 2.46 2.97
N ALA A 69 9.85 3.54 3.57
CA ALA A 69 9.28 3.48 4.92
C ALA A 69 8.11 2.50 5.01
N SER A 70 7.18 2.56 4.06
CA SER A 70 6.04 1.66 3.90
C SER A 70 6.49 0.21 3.65
N LEU A 71 7.46 0.03 2.74
CA LEU A 71 7.99 -1.29 2.39
C LEU A 71 8.73 -1.93 3.56
N VAL A 72 9.56 -1.17 4.30
CA VAL A 72 10.17 -1.65 5.57
C VAL A 72 9.09 -2.14 6.51
N ALA A 73 8.04 -1.36 6.72
CA ALA A 73 6.96 -1.73 7.62
C ALA A 73 6.24 -3.00 7.14
N ALA A 74 5.88 -3.08 5.87
CA ALA A 74 5.22 -4.25 5.29
C ALA A 74 6.06 -5.52 5.44
N MET A 75 7.38 -5.43 5.26
CA MET A 75 8.30 -6.58 5.31
C MET A 75 8.65 -7.06 6.73
N LEU A 76 8.65 -6.17 7.73
CA LEU A 76 9.08 -6.52 9.11
C LEU A 76 8.19 -7.61 9.73
N GLY A 77 8.75 -8.79 9.96
CA GLY A 77 8.07 -9.96 10.53
C GLY A 77 7.26 -10.75 9.49
N ASN A 78 7.37 -10.42 8.21
CA ASN A 78 6.66 -11.06 7.09
C ASN A 78 7.63 -11.68 6.07
N GLU A 79 8.75 -12.25 6.54
CA GLU A 79 9.85 -12.75 5.70
C GLU A 79 9.41 -13.91 4.77
N GLY A 80 8.27 -14.54 5.05
CA GLY A 80 7.71 -15.59 4.19
C GLY A 80 6.90 -15.08 2.99
N THR A 81 6.58 -13.78 2.95
CA THR A 81 5.81 -13.15 1.88
C THR A 81 6.74 -12.74 0.74
N GLN A 82 6.30 -12.93 -0.50
CA GLN A 82 6.98 -12.37 -1.67
C GLN A 82 6.61 -10.90 -1.82
N PHE A 83 7.61 -10.03 -1.93
CA PHE A 83 7.43 -8.59 -2.12
C PHE A 83 7.94 -8.15 -3.50
N VAL A 84 7.21 -7.21 -4.10
CA VAL A 84 7.62 -6.50 -5.32
C VAL A 84 7.38 -5.02 -5.07
N ALA A 85 8.39 -4.18 -5.32
CA ALA A 85 8.29 -2.74 -5.26
C ALA A 85 8.37 -2.15 -6.67
N ILE A 86 7.53 -1.17 -6.97
CA ILE A 86 7.52 -0.44 -8.24
C ILE A 86 7.65 1.04 -7.95
N ASP A 87 8.67 1.69 -8.49
CA ASP A 87 8.87 3.13 -8.35
C ASP A 87 9.70 3.67 -9.51
N SER A 88 9.37 4.85 -9.99
CA SER A 88 10.18 5.56 -10.98
C SER A 88 11.33 6.35 -10.38
N PHE A 89 11.32 6.55 -9.06
CA PHE A 89 12.20 7.42 -8.30
C PHE A 89 12.30 8.86 -8.86
N ALA A 90 11.27 9.28 -9.58
CA ALA A 90 11.18 10.63 -10.15
C ALA A 90 10.93 11.69 -9.07
N LEU A 91 10.36 11.31 -7.92
CA LEU A 91 10.14 12.22 -6.81
C LEU A 91 11.49 12.59 -6.17
N ALA A 92 11.75 13.91 -6.07
CA ALA A 92 13.01 14.42 -5.55
C ALA A 92 13.32 13.86 -4.15
N GLY A 93 14.55 13.37 -3.99
CA GLY A 93 15.03 12.77 -2.75
C GLY A 93 14.78 11.28 -2.58
N GLY A 94 14.03 10.63 -3.50
CA GLY A 94 13.95 9.18 -3.62
C GLY A 94 15.07 8.65 -4.51
N SER A 95 15.53 7.44 -4.24
CA SER A 95 16.35 6.65 -5.17
C SER A 95 16.30 5.18 -4.76
N ARG A 96 16.56 4.31 -5.73
CA ARG A 96 16.67 2.87 -5.49
C ARG A 96 17.73 2.53 -4.45
N GLU A 97 18.90 3.15 -4.52
CA GLU A 97 20.01 2.91 -3.60
C GLU A 97 19.64 3.28 -2.17
N LEU A 98 18.89 4.39 -2.00
CA LEU A 98 18.44 4.85 -0.69
C LEU A 98 17.38 3.91 -0.11
N LEU A 99 16.41 3.47 -0.93
CA LEU A 99 15.42 2.48 -0.55
C LEU A 99 16.10 1.19 -0.09
N GLU A 100 17.02 0.64 -0.89
CA GLU A 100 17.76 -0.58 -0.54
C GLU A 100 18.61 -0.41 0.73
N ALA A 101 19.26 0.74 0.90
CA ALA A 101 20.04 1.03 2.10
C ALA A 101 19.15 1.10 3.35
N ASN A 102 17.96 1.70 3.24
CA ASN A 102 17.00 1.75 4.31
C ASN A 102 16.52 0.35 4.70
N LEU A 103 16.13 -0.50 3.74
CA LEU A 103 15.75 -1.90 4.02
C LEU A 103 16.86 -2.64 4.77
N ARG A 104 18.10 -2.60 4.26
CA ARG A 104 19.25 -3.25 4.90
C ARG A 104 19.51 -2.72 6.31
N SER A 105 19.23 -1.45 6.58
CA SER A 105 19.39 -0.86 7.93
C SER A 105 18.45 -1.49 8.96
N PHE A 106 17.36 -2.13 8.51
CA PHE A 106 16.43 -2.90 9.34
C PHE A 106 16.71 -4.42 9.29
N GLY A 107 17.80 -4.85 8.63
CA GLY A 107 18.13 -6.26 8.46
C GLY A 107 17.29 -6.98 7.42
N LEU A 108 16.63 -6.22 6.53
CA LEU A 108 15.81 -6.76 5.47
C LEU A 108 16.61 -6.81 4.16
N GLU A 109 16.52 -7.94 3.45
CA GLU A 109 17.05 -8.01 2.09
C GLU A 109 16.09 -7.31 1.12
N PRO A 110 16.58 -6.44 0.24
CA PRO A 110 15.74 -5.79 -0.75
C PRO A 110 14.97 -6.81 -1.60
N PRO A 111 13.67 -6.61 -1.79
CA PRO A 111 12.88 -7.46 -2.67
C PRO A 111 13.18 -7.14 -4.13
N GLU A 112 12.41 -7.72 -5.04
CA GLU A 112 12.44 -7.30 -6.43
C GLU A 112 11.95 -5.85 -6.56
N ILE A 113 12.79 -4.99 -7.12
CA ILE A 113 12.49 -3.58 -7.35
C ILE A 113 12.43 -3.36 -8.87
N LEU A 114 11.26 -3.00 -9.37
CA LEU A 114 11.00 -2.65 -10.75
C LEU A 114 11.05 -1.13 -10.88
N GLU A 115 12.15 -0.62 -11.42
CA GLU A 115 12.35 0.82 -11.57
C GLU A 115 11.82 1.30 -12.93
N GLY A 116 10.90 2.25 -12.92
CA GLY A 116 10.32 2.82 -14.13
C GLY A 116 8.93 3.38 -13.94
N ASP A 117 8.35 3.87 -15.04
CA ASP A 117 6.94 4.29 -15.07
C ASP A 117 6.03 3.07 -14.88
N VAL A 118 5.13 3.14 -13.90
CA VAL A 118 4.26 2.01 -13.55
C VAL A 118 3.37 1.57 -14.71
N PHE A 119 2.86 2.51 -15.51
CA PHE A 119 1.98 2.17 -16.62
C PHE A 119 2.74 1.49 -17.76
N GLU A 120 3.97 1.93 -18.03
CA GLU A 120 4.86 1.27 -19.00
C GLU A 120 5.25 -0.13 -18.52
N LEU A 121 5.58 -0.29 -17.25
CA LEU A 121 5.94 -1.58 -16.66
C LEU A 121 4.75 -2.55 -16.69
N LEU A 122 3.55 -2.14 -16.29
CA LEU A 122 2.35 -2.97 -16.33
C LEU A 122 1.98 -3.34 -17.77
N ALA A 123 2.00 -2.39 -18.70
CA ALA A 123 1.75 -2.66 -20.11
C ALA A 123 2.81 -3.57 -20.75
N GLY A 124 4.04 -3.51 -20.25
CA GLY A 124 5.15 -4.39 -20.65
C GLY A 124 5.12 -5.79 -20.01
N GLY A 125 4.13 -6.11 -19.19
CA GLY A 125 3.96 -7.42 -18.57
C GLY A 125 4.87 -7.65 -17.35
N ALA A 126 5.35 -6.61 -16.68
CA ALA A 126 6.26 -6.73 -15.53
C ALA A 126 5.67 -7.55 -14.36
N LEU A 127 4.35 -7.64 -14.26
CA LEU A 127 3.65 -8.45 -13.27
C LEU A 127 3.02 -9.73 -13.83
N ASP A 128 3.30 -10.09 -15.09
CA ASP A 128 2.73 -11.29 -15.72
C ASP A 128 3.13 -12.56 -14.96
N GLY A 129 2.15 -13.44 -14.78
CA GLY A 129 2.32 -14.69 -14.03
C GLY A 129 2.33 -14.54 -12.51
N ARG A 130 2.28 -13.33 -11.98
CA ARG A 130 2.16 -13.08 -10.53
C ARG A 130 0.69 -13.08 -10.11
N ARG A 131 0.49 -13.46 -8.86
CA ARG A 131 -0.81 -13.38 -8.19
C ARG A 131 -0.67 -12.39 -7.04
N ILE A 132 -1.27 -11.24 -7.18
CA ILE A 132 -1.22 -10.20 -6.15
C ILE A 132 -2.27 -10.53 -5.08
N GLY A 133 -1.82 -10.84 -3.86
CA GLY A 133 -2.69 -11.00 -2.69
C GLY A 133 -2.97 -9.67 -2.01
N ALA A 134 -1.97 -8.80 -1.92
CA ALA A 134 -2.15 -7.44 -1.41
C ALA A 134 -1.38 -6.44 -2.29
N CYS A 135 -1.99 -5.29 -2.56
CA CYS A 135 -1.37 -4.17 -3.26
C CYS A 135 -1.53 -2.89 -2.45
N TYR A 136 -0.44 -2.17 -2.25
CA TYR A 136 -0.46 -0.78 -1.80
C TYR A 136 -0.22 0.12 -3.01
N TRP A 137 -1.19 0.99 -3.28
CA TRP A 137 -1.18 1.92 -4.40
C TRP A 137 -1.04 3.35 -3.87
N ASP A 138 0.13 3.91 -4.01
CA ASP A 138 0.50 5.27 -3.61
C ASP A 138 1.15 5.99 -4.79
N LEU A 139 0.32 6.40 -5.74
CA LEU A 139 0.78 7.04 -6.96
C LEU A 139 -0.32 7.97 -7.50
N LEU A 140 0.08 9.10 -8.07
CA LEU A 140 -0.75 10.06 -8.81
C LEU A 140 -2.18 10.29 -8.27
N HIS A 141 -2.43 11.47 -7.70
CA HIS A 141 -3.67 11.81 -6.97
C HIS A 141 -4.72 12.50 -7.86
N THR A 142 -4.68 12.25 -9.17
CA THR A 142 -5.65 12.77 -10.15
C THR A 142 -6.54 11.65 -10.69
N HIS A 143 -7.77 11.97 -11.07
CA HIS A 143 -8.82 11.01 -11.41
C HIS A 143 -8.42 9.96 -12.46
N GLU A 144 -7.99 10.42 -13.65
CA GLU A 144 -7.77 9.49 -14.78
C GLU A 144 -6.60 8.52 -14.52
N PRO A 145 -5.41 8.95 -14.08
CA PRO A 145 -4.33 8.03 -13.77
C PRO A 145 -4.66 7.07 -12.62
N GLN A 146 -5.37 7.56 -11.60
CA GLN A 146 -5.80 6.72 -10.48
C GLN A 146 -6.73 5.60 -10.95
N LEU A 147 -7.75 5.94 -11.75
CA LEU A 147 -8.69 4.96 -12.29
C LEU A 147 -8.01 3.99 -13.26
N ALA A 148 -7.12 4.50 -14.13
CA ALA A 148 -6.37 3.69 -15.08
C ALA A 148 -5.44 2.69 -14.36
N GLY A 149 -4.79 3.12 -13.29
CA GLY A 149 -3.92 2.27 -12.49
C GLY A 149 -4.66 1.13 -11.81
N LEU A 150 -5.78 1.41 -11.16
CA LEU A 150 -6.62 0.36 -10.55
C LEU A 150 -7.05 -0.67 -11.59
N ARG A 151 -7.45 -0.23 -12.79
CA ARG A 151 -7.82 -1.14 -13.89
C ARG A 151 -6.63 -1.95 -14.42
N ALA A 152 -5.46 -1.35 -14.47
CA ALA A 152 -4.25 -2.04 -14.92
C ALA A 152 -3.80 -3.16 -13.95
N LEU A 153 -4.15 -3.06 -12.67
CA LEU A 153 -3.87 -4.10 -11.67
C LEU A 153 -4.80 -5.32 -11.79
N GLU A 154 -6.03 -5.15 -12.31
CA GLU A 154 -7.08 -6.18 -12.29
C GLU A 154 -6.63 -7.56 -12.80
N PRO A 155 -5.88 -7.68 -13.93
CA PRO A 155 -5.45 -8.98 -14.44
C PRO A 155 -4.53 -9.76 -13.51
N HIS A 156 -3.87 -9.08 -12.58
CA HIS A 156 -2.87 -9.63 -11.68
C HIS A 156 -3.42 -9.94 -10.27
N LEU A 157 -4.62 -9.41 -9.93
CA LEU A 157 -5.22 -9.59 -8.60
C LEU A 157 -5.71 -11.02 -8.40
N ALA A 158 -5.30 -11.63 -7.32
CA ALA A 158 -5.84 -12.92 -6.88
C ALA A 158 -7.30 -12.76 -6.40
N PRO A 159 -8.14 -13.80 -6.49
CA PRO A 159 -9.44 -13.76 -5.81
C PRO A 159 -9.28 -13.51 -4.32
N GLY A 160 -10.04 -12.57 -3.77
CA GLY A 160 -9.92 -12.11 -2.38
C GLY A 160 -8.74 -11.16 -2.13
N ALA A 161 -8.05 -10.69 -3.17
CA ALA A 161 -6.96 -9.73 -3.02
C ALA A 161 -7.42 -8.45 -2.33
N LEU A 162 -6.49 -7.85 -1.58
CA LEU A 162 -6.65 -6.57 -0.92
C LEU A 162 -5.93 -5.47 -1.72
N VAL A 163 -6.62 -4.41 -2.09
CA VAL A 163 -6.00 -3.21 -2.64
C VAL A 163 -6.19 -2.07 -1.67
N ILE A 164 -5.09 -1.45 -1.27
CA ILE A 164 -5.06 -0.29 -0.38
C ILE A 164 -4.62 0.91 -1.21
N VAL A 165 -5.46 1.92 -1.25
CA VAL A 165 -5.22 3.18 -1.98
C VAL A 165 -4.89 4.26 -0.96
N ASP A 166 -3.74 4.91 -1.13
CA ASP A 166 -3.33 6.03 -0.30
C ASP A 166 -3.90 7.37 -0.79
N ASP A 167 -3.71 8.40 0.01
CA ASP A 167 -4.16 9.77 -0.28
C ASP A 167 -5.65 9.87 -0.64
N ALA A 168 -6.47 9.01 -0.02
CA ALA A 168 -7.87 8.81 -0.37
C ALA A 168 -8.77 10.02 -0.05
N ASP A 169 -8.26 11.06 0.61
CA ASP A 169 -8.96 12.34 0.82
C ASP A 169 -8.76 13.33 -0.34
N TRP A 170 -7.88 13.05 -1.29
CA TRP A 170 -7.70 13.90 -2.47
C TRP A 170 -8.92 13.81 -3.41
N PRO A 171 -9.44 14.94 -3.89
CA PRO A 171 -10.66 14.93 -4.73
C PRO A 171 -10.55 14.05 -5.98
N GLY A 172 -9.37 13.98 -6.61
CA GLY A 172 -9.10 13.12 -7.76
C GLY A 172 -9.19 11.64 -7.41
N VAL A 173 -8.65 11.23 -6.27
CA VAL A 173 -8.70 9.84 -5.77
C VAL A 173 -10.13 9.47 -5.38
N VAL A 174 -10.83 10.35 -4.62
CA VAL A 174 -12.24 10.14 -4.26
C VAL A 174 -13.11 9.90 -5.50
N SER A 175 -12.97 10.75 -6.53
CA SER A 175 -13.77 10.61 -7.75
C SER A 175 -13.41 9.37 -8.56
N ALA A 176 -12.13 9.01 -8.63
CA ALA A 176 -11.68 7.79 -9.30
C ALA A 176 -12.19 6.52 -8.62
N LEU A 177 -12.15 6.46 -7.28
CA LEU A 177 -12.70 5.35 -6.50
C LEU A 177 -14.21 5.22 -6.67
N ALA A 178 -14.96 6.35 -6.68
CA ALA A 178 -16.40 6.34 -6.93
C ALA A 178 -16.73 5.73 -8.29
N ASP A 179 -16.03 6.15 -9.34
CA ASP A 179 -16.20 5.61 -10.69
C ASP A 179 -15.76 4.15 -10.77
N TYR A 180 -14.67 3.78 -10.09
CA TYR A 180 -14.20 2.41 -10.04
C TYR A 180 -15.23 1.48 -9.42
N PHE A 181 -15.74 1.79 -8.25
CA PHE A 181 -16.78 0.98 -7.57
C PHE A 181 -18.09 0.93 -8.36
N SER A 182 -18.45 2.00 -9.08
CA SER A 182 -19.68 2.02 -9.88
C SER A 182 -19.60 1.16 -11.15
N THR A 183 -18.39 0.93 -11.68
CA THR A 183 -18.16 0.26 -12.97
C THR A 183 -17.52 -1.11 -12.84
N GLN A 184 -16.90 -1.42 -11.69
CA GLN A 184 -16.20 -2.68 -11.46
C GLN A 184 -16.91 -3.52 -10.36
N PRO A 185 -17.79 -4.47 -10.74
CA PRO A 185 -18.59 -5.23 -9.77
C PRO A 185 -17.77 -6.19 -8.89
N ARG A 186 -16.53 -6.50 -9.27
CA ARG A 186 -15.62 -7.31 -8.47
C ARG A 186 -14.90 -6.53 -7.38
N ALA A 187 -14.86 -5.20 -7.50
CA ALA A 187 -14.27 -4.34 -6.49
C ALA A 187 -15.28 -4.05 -5.37
N ARG A 188 -14.99 -4.52 -4.18
CA ARG A 188 -15.85 -4.33 -3.02
C ARG A 188 -15.17 -3.48 -1.96
N HIS A 189 -15.78 -2.36 -1.62
CA HIS A 189 -15.30 -1.49 -0.54
C HIS A 189 -15.27 -2.22 0.81
N LEU A 190 -14.18 -2.05 1.56
CA LEU A 190 -14.01 -2.60 2.91
C LEU A 190 -13.96 -1.51 3.98
N VAL A 191 -13.02 -0.59 3.83
CA VAL A 191 -12.71 0.43 4.84
C VAL A 191 -12.38 1.75 4.16
N THR A 192 -12.90 2.84 4.70
CA THR A 192 -12.42 4.20 4.45
C THR A 192 -11.90 4.79 5.75
N ILE A 193 -10.69 5.29 5.74
CA ILE A 193 -10.06 5.98 6.86
C ILE A 193 -9.78 7.40 6.41
N GLU A 194 -10.48 8.36 7.01
CA GLU A 194 -10.28 9.78 6.73
C GLU A 194 -8.98 10.27 7.37
N GLY A 195 -8.23 11.10 6.68
CA GLY A 195 -6.92 11.59 7.08
C GLY A 195 -6.90 13.06 7.51
N ASP A 196 -5.78 13.70 7.22
CA ASP A 196 -5.47 15.07 7.68
C ASP A 196 -6.48 16.11 7.17
N ARG A 197 -6.87 16.01 5.91
CA ARG A 197 -7.89 16.90 5.30
C ARG A 197 -9.26 16.80 5.96
N ARG A 198 -9.50 15.71 6.71
CA ARG A 198 -10.72 15.46 7.48
C ARG A 198 -10.51 15.54 8.99
N GLY A 199 -9.34 16.07 9.44
CA GLY A 199 -9.02 16.32 10.84
C GLY A 199 -8.44 15.12 11.59
N ARG A 200 -7.80 14.20 10.89
CA ARG A 200 -7.06 13.06 11.47
C ARG A 200 -5.63 13.00 10.96
N PRO A 201 -4.71 13.86 11.44
CA PRO A 201 -3.34 13.98 10.92
C PRO A 201 -2.52 12.69 11.10
N TRP A 202 -2.92 11.81 12.00
CA TRP A 202 -2.31 10.49 12.24
C TRP A 202 -2.68 9.41 11.21
N TRP A 203 -3.46 9.76 10.17
CA TRP A 203 -3.76 8.93 9.01
C TRP A 203 -3.33 9.60 7.70
N TRP A 204 -2.42 10.56 7.77
CA TRP A 204 -1.93 11.31 6.62
C TRP A 204 -3.09 11.90 5.80
N GLU A 205 -3.15 11.64 4.51
CA GLU A 205 -4.21 12.12 3.61
C GLU A 205 -5.33 11.06 3.41
N GLY A 206 -5.44 10.11 4.33
CA GLY A 206 -6.48 9.07 4.33
C GLY A 206 -6.18 7.86 3.45
N MET A 207 -6.90 6.77 3.72
CA MET A 207 -6.73 5.50 3.01
C MET A 207 -8.07 4.86 2.69
N VAL A 208 -8.15 4.14 1.57
CA VAL A 208 -9.27 3.26 1.24
C VAL A 208 -8.75 1.85 1.00
N ALA A 209 -9.37 0.87 1.63
CA ALA A 209 -9.12 -0.54 1.36
C ALA A 209 -10.32 -1.15 0.63
N LEU A 210 -10.04 -1.97 -0.38
CA LEU A 210 -11.04 -2.74 -1.13
C LEU A 210 -10.62 -4.18 -1.30
N ALA A 211 -11.60 -5.08 -1.39
CA ALA A 211 -11.40 -6.47 -1.79
C ALA A 211 -11.68 -6.65 -3.27
N TRP A 212 -11.00 -7.63 -3.89
CA TRP A 212 -11.20 -8.08 -5.25
C TRP A 212 -11.81 -9.47 -5.25
N ASP A 213 -13.12 -9.58 -5.55
CA ASP A 213 -13.89 -10.82 -5.52
C ASP A 213 -13.82 -11.64 -6.82
#